data_04993b61db7fd79e2a01906688d3ec6c
#
_entry.id   04993b61db7fd79e2a01906688d3ec6c
#
_cell.length_a   1.000
_cell.length_b   1.000
_cell.length_c   1.000
_cell.angle_alpha   90.00
_cell.angle_beta   90.00
_cell.angle_gamma   90.00
#
_symmetry.space_group_name_H-M   'P 1'
#
loop_
_entity.id
_entity.type
_entity.pdbx_description
1 polymer ?
#
loop_
_entity_poly.entity_id
_entity_poly.type
_entity_poly.pdbx_seq_one_letter_code
_entity_poly.pdbx_strand_id
1 'polypeptide(L)'
;MKKVATLVAVFMMSALPAFAHHGWGGNEDKLTDVTGTVTTAVSLSGPHGTMKIKDAEGHVWDVTMAPPNRTQQAGVTEKLMPIGSTVTVHGHRNKNPKTYEIKVTKLTFNGKLYDVYPGMD
;
A
#
# COMPACT_ATOMS: atom_id res chain seq x y z
N MET A 1 -38.27 -5.75 -45.65
CA MET A 1 -37.72 -6.25 -45.03
C MET A 1 -37.08 -5.68 -44.08
N LYS A 2 -36.95 -5.87 -43.09
CA LYS A 2 -36.46 -5.34 -42.20
C LYS A 2 -35.30 -5.82 -41.85
N LYS A 3 -34.47 -5.24 -41.37
CA LYS A 3 -33.41 -5.60 -41.05
C LYS A 3 -33.24 -5.51 -39.70
N VAL A 4 -32.90 -6.38 -39.04
CA VAL A 4 -32.65 -6.39 -37.68
C VAL A 4 -31.26 -5.96 -37.47
N ALA A 5 -31.12 -4.86 -36.90
CA ALA A 5 -29.84 -4.44 -36.52
C ALA A 5 -29.45 -5.31 -35.36
N THR A 6 -28.57 -6.16 -35.59
CA THR A 6 -28.04 -6.94 -34.53
C THR A 6 -27.14 -6.07 -33.71
N LEU A 7 -27.63 -5.72 -32.59
CA LEU A 7 -26.79 -4.98 -31.71
C LEU A 7 -25.88 -5.95 -31.05
N VAL A 8 -24.70 -5.92 -31.44
CA VAL A 8 -23.68 -6.68 -30.73
C VAL A 8 -23.26 -5.86 -29.56
N ALA A 9 -23.76 -6.22 -28.42
CA ALA A 9 -23.27 -5.60 -27.21
C ALA A 9 -21.89 -6.11 -27.01
N VAL A 10 -20.96 -5.30 -27.31
CA VAL A 10 -19.59 -5.63 -27.00
C VAL A 10 -19.39 -5.38 -25.54
N PHE A 11 -19.33 -6.46 -24.79
CA PHE A 11 -19.01 -6.35 -23.44
C PHE A 11 -17.55 -6.18 -23.32
N MET A 12 -17.14 -5.00 -23.08
CA MET A 12 -15.77 -4.77 -22.78
C MET A 12 -15.58 -5.12 -21.35
N MET A 13 -15.12 -6.32 -21.12
CA MET A 13 -14.71 -6.65 -19.79
C MET A 13 -13.38 -6.04 -19.56
N SER A 14 -13.34 -4.93 -18.90
CA SER A 14 -12.04 -4.44 -18.52
C SER A 14 -11.50 -5.33 -17.44
N ALA A 15 -10.34 -5.86 -17.70
CA ALA A 15 -9.65 -6.64 -16.70
C ALA A 15 -9.20 -5.71 -15.58
N LEU A 16 -9.68 -5.97 -14.39
CA LEU A 16 -9.22 -5.22 -13.23
C LEU A 16 -7.82 -5.68 -12.86
N PRO A 17 -6.97 -4.77 -12.42
CA PRO A 17 -5.67 -5.16 -11.92
C PRO A 17 -5.80 -6.19 -10.82
N ALA A 18 -4.90 -7.14 -10.78
CA ALA A 18 -4.98 -8.24 -9.84
C ALA A 18 -5.00 -7.76 -8.39
N PHE A 19 -4.24 -6.69 -8.07
CA PHE A 19 -4.19 -6.23 -6.69
C PHE A 19 -5.52 -5.67 -6.22
N ALA A 20 -6.39 -5.21 -7.12
CA ALA A 20 -7.69 -4.69 -6.72
C ALA A 20 -8.58 -5.78 -6.12
N HIS A 21 -8.27 -7.04 -6.40
CA HIS A 21 -9.04 -8.16 -5.90
C HIS A 21 -8.52 -8.69 -4.57
N HIS A 22 -7.50 -8.07 -4.00
CA HIS A 22 -6.87 -8.52 -2.76
C HIS A 22 -7.04 -7.50 -1.63
N GLY A 23 -8.20 -6.85 -1.58
CA GLY A 23 -8.47 -5.89 -0.52
C GLY A 23 -7.91 -4.50 -0.77
N TRP A 24 -7.50 -4.23 -2.00
CA TRP A 24 -6.92 -2.94 -2.37
C TRP A 24 -7.90 -2.02 -3.10
N GLY A 25 -9.18 -2.44 -3.17
CA GLY A 25 -10.20 -1.69 -3.91
C GLY A 25 -10.45 -0.28 -3.40
N GLY A 26 -10.15 -0.01 -2.13
CA GLY A 26 -10.28 1.32 -1.55
C GLY A 26 -9.07 2.20 -1.73
N ASN A 27 -8.03 1.71 -2.41
CA ASN A 27 -6.76 2.40 -2.57
C ASN A 27 -6.54 2.78 -4.03
N GLU A 28 -5.75 3.82 -4.25
CA GLU A 28 -5.44 4.29 -5.60
C GLU A 28 -4.57 3.31 -6.35
N ASP A 29 -4.75 3.24 -7.66
CA ASP A 29 -3.92 2.38 -8.50
C ASP A 29 -2.51 2.91 -8.64
N LYS A 30 -2.34 4.21 -8.57
CA LYS A 30 -1.02 4.82 -8.70
C LYS A 30 -0.22 4.68 -7.43
N LEU A 31 1.09 4.73 -7.57
CA LEU A 31 1.99 4.70 -6.43
C LEU A 31 2.16 6.10 -5.86
N THR A 32 2.26 6.16 -4.56
CA THR A 32 2.53 7.38 -3.80
C THR A 32 3.66 7.09 -2.84
N ASP A 33 4.58 8.04 -2.71
CA ASP A 33 5.63 7.95 -1.71
C ASP A 33 5.29 8.89 -0.57
N VAL A 34 5.43 8.40 0.65
CA VAL A 34 5.25 9.23 1.84
C VAL A 34 6.49 9.08 2.71
N THR A 35 7.11 10.21 3.01
CA THR A 35 8.25 10.25 3.93
C THR A 35 7.77 10.82 5.25
N GLY A 36 8.14 10.17 6.33
CA GLY A 36 7.72 10.63 7.64
C GLY A 36 8.56 10.05 8.77
N THR A 37 8.21 10.48 9.95
CA THR A 37 8.85 10.04 11.20
C THR A 37 7.98 8.97 11.84
N VAL A 38 8.58 7.87 12.25
CA VAL A 38 7.86 6.78 12.91
C VAL A 38 7.31 7.27 14.24
N THR A 39 6.00 7.22 14.41
CA THR A 39 5.33 7.58 15.66
C THR A 39 4.79 6.36 16.39
N THR A 40 4.50 5.28 15.65
CA THR A 40 4.15 3.98 16.22
C THR A 40 5.00 2.95 15.50
N ALA A 41 5.81 2.22 16.25
CA ALA A 41 6.73 1.25 15.67
C ALA A 41 5.97 0.11 14.98
N VAL A 42 6.67 -0.64 14.14
CA VAL A 42 6.10 -1.78 13.43
C VAL A 42 5.52 -2.78 14.42
N SER A 43 4.29 -3.19 14.15
CA SER A 43 3.64 -4.29 14.86
C SER A 43 3.40 -5.43 13.87
N LEU A 44 3.77 -6.63 14.26
CA LEU A 44 3.55 -7.85 13.47
C LEU A 44 2.51 -8.76 14.13
N SER A 45 1.74 -8.24 15.09
CA SER A 45 0.80 -9.06 15.84
C SER A 45 -0.57 -9.18 15.19
N GLY A 46 -0.89 -8.35 14.21
CA GLY A 46 -2.16 -8.41 13.51
C GLY A 46 -2.09 -9.23 12.23
N PRO A 47 -3.13 -9.18 11.39
CA PRO A 47 -3.14 -9.91 10.11
C PRO A 47 -2.15 -9.35 9.10
N HIS A 48 -1.70 -8.12 9.28
CA HIS A 48 -0.67 -7.47 8.47
C HIS A 48 0.30 -6.74 9.37
N GLY A 49 1.51 -6.53 8.88
CA GLY A 49 2.43 -5.60 9.53
C GLY A 49 1.86 -4.19 9.42
N THR A 50 1.95 -3.42 10.50
CA THR A 50 1.43 -2.05 10.54
C THR A 50 2.40 -1.14 11.25
N MET A 51 2.32 0.15 10.97
CA MET A 51 3.01 1.19 11.73
C MET A 51 2.33 2.53 11.45
N LYS A 52 2.76 3.57 12.16
CA LYS A 52 2.30 4.93 11.89
C LYS A 52 3.49 5.84 11.69
N ILE A 53 3.37 6.72 10.71
CA ILE A 53 4.39 7.74 10.45
C ILE A 53 3.71 9.10 10.36
N LYS A 54 4.44 10.15 10.71
CA LYS A 54 3.95 11.51 10.65
C LYS A 54 4.73 12.24 9.58
N ASP A 55 4.03 12.78 8.58
CA ASP A 55 4.67 13.47 7.48
C ASP A 55 5.06 14.91 7.85
N ALA A 56 5.67 15.62 6.90
CA ALA A 56 6.16 16.98 7.13
C ALA A 56 5.04 17.98 7.41
N GLU A 57 3.82 17.67 6.99
CA GLU A 57 2.66 18.52 7.21
C GLU A 57 1.94 18.20 8.52
N GLY A 58 2.41 17.21 9.25
CA GLY A 58 1.83 16.83 10.53
C GLY A 58 0.74 15.77 10.43
N HIS A 59 0.50 15.23 9.24
CA HIS A 59 -0.49 14.17 9.10
C HIS A 59 0.09 12.83 9.54
N VAL A 60 -0.67 12.09 10.32
CA VAL A 60 -0.27 10.76 10.75
C VAL A 60 -0.89 9.74 9.81
N TRP A 61 -0.03 8.94 9.20
CA TRP A 61 -0.44 7.93 8.22
C TRP A 61 -0.48 6.56 8.88
N ASP A 62 -1.57 5.85 8.64
CA ASP A 62 -1.65 4.43 8.93
C ASP A 62 -0.99 3.67 7.79
N VAL A 63 0.09 2.99 8.08
CA VAL A 63 0.85 2.23 7.09
C VAL A 63 0.55 0.75 7.29
N THR A 64 0.05 0.12 6.24
CA THR A 64 -0.23 -1.31 6.23
C THR A 64 0.75 -1.98 5.28
N MET A 65 1.43 -3.01 5.76
CA MET A 65 2.40 -3.78 5.01
C MET A 65 1.83 -5.15 4.65
N ALA A 66 2.66 -6.08 4.24
CA ALA A 66 2.25 -7.43 3.94
C ALA A 66 1.91 -8.21 5.22
N PRO A 67 1.35 -9.40 5.11
CA PRO A 67 1.17 -10.26 6.29
C PRO A 67 2.47 -10.42 7.05
N PRO A 68 2.40 -10.69 8.37
CA PRO A 68 3.59 -10.65 9.22
C PRO A 68 4.76 -11.50 8.73
N ASN A 69 4.50 -12.72 8.27
CA ASN A 69 5.59 -13.58 7.80
C ASN A 69 6.31 -12.98 6.61
N ARG A 70 5.56 -12.45 5.66
CA ARG A 70 6.13 -11.86 4.46
C ARG A 70 6.87 -10.57 4.77
N THR A 71 6.31 -9.75 5.64
CA THR A 71 6.94 -8.50 6.09
C THR A 71 8.27 -8.82 6.78
N GLN A 72 8.27 -9.81 7.65
CA GLN A 72 9.46 -10.22 8.37
C GLN A 72 10.52 -10.82 7.45
N GLN A 73 10.11 -11.62 6.47
CA GLN A 73 11.03 -12.18 5.49
C GLN A 73 11.71 -11.11 4.65
N ALA A 74 11.05 -9.98 4.45
CA ALA A 74 11.65 -8.85 3.75
C ALA A 74 12.68 -8.11 4.60
N GLY A 75 12.77 -8.43 5.87
CA GLY A 75 13.71 -7.79 6.78
C GLY A 75 13.08 -6.72 7.66
N VAL A 76 11.75 -6.54 7.58
CA VAL A 76 11.06 -5.54 8.39
C VAL A 76 10.61 -6.19 9.68
N THR A 77 11.34 -5.91 10.74
CA THR A 77 11.05 -6.43 12.07
C THR A 77 10.50 -5.31 12.95
N GLU A 78 10.00 -5.67 14.11
CA GLU A 78 9.44 -4.68 15.05
C GLU A 78 10.48 -3.74 15.61
N LYS A 79 11.76 -4.10 15.51
CA LYS A 79 12.85 -3.29 16.06
C LYS A 79 13.62 -2.52 15.00
N LEU A 80 13.33 -2.74 13.72
CA LEU A 80 14.12 -2.15 12.65
C LEU A 80 14.10 -0.63 12.68
N MET A 81 12.91 -0.06 12.89
CA MET A 81 12.69 1.38 12.82
C MET A 81 12.14 1.89 14.14
N PRO A 82 13.00 2.31 15.08
CA PRO A 82 12.52 2.86 16.34
C PRO A 82 11.69 4.12 16.13
N ILE A 83 10.84 4.45 17.09
CA ILE A 83 10.11 5.72 17.08
C ILE A 83 11.12 6.85 16.92
N GLY A 84 10.79 7.80 16.04
CA GLY A 84 11.70 8.91 15.71
C GLY A 84 12.52 8.67 14.45
N SER A 85 12.53 7.45 13.92
CA SER A 85 13.22 7.15 12.66
C SER A 85 12.51 7.81 11.49
N THR A 86 13.28 8.18 10.46
CA THR A 86 12.71 8.67 9.20
C THR A 86 12.63 7.52 8.22
N VAL A 87 11.49 7.35 7.58
CA VAL A 87 11.26 6.28 6.62
C VAL A 87 10.46 6.83 5.45
N THR A 88 10.69 6.28 4.26
CA THR A 88 9.85 6.55 3.09
C THR A 88 9.11 5.29 2.73
N VAL A 89 7.80 5.36 2.64
CA VAL A 89 6.97 4.24 2.24
C VAL A 89 6.46 4.47 0.83
N HIS A 90 6.35 3.39 0.06
CA HIS A 90 5.94 3.44 -1.33
C HIS A 90 4.74 2.51 -1.49
N GLY A 91 3.62 3.06 -1.91
CA GLY A 91 2.43 2.23 -1.99
C GLY A 91 1.22 2.95 -2.55
N HIS A 92 0.06 2.43 -2.24
CA HIS A 92 -1.21 2.90 -2.76
C HIS A 92 -2.02 3.51 -1.63
N ARG A 93 -2.19 4.82 -1.67
CA ARG A 93 -2.92 5.52 -0.62
C ARG A 93 -4.42 5.31 -0.78
N ASN A 94 -5.14 5.54 0.30
CA ASN A 94 -6.60 5.51 0.27
C ASN A 94 -7.13 6.50 -0.76
N LYS A 95 -8.18 6.11 -1.48
CA LYS A 95 -8.81 6.96 -2.50
C LYS A 95 -9.40 8.23 -1.90
N ASN A 96 -9.83 8.18 -0.64
CA ASN A 96 -10.32 9.36 0.05
C ASN A 96 -9.11 10.19 0.50
N PRO A 97 -8.92 11.39 -0.05
CA PRO A 97 -7.75 12.21 0.29
C PRO A 97 -7.71 12.66 1.75
N LYS A 98 -8.82 12.57 2.46
CA LYS A 98 -8.86 12.91 3.88
C LYS A 98 -8.53 11.72 4.78
N THR A 99 -8.38 10.54 4.20
CA THR A 99 -8.00 9.34 4.94
C THR A 99 -6.53 9.07 4.70
N TYR A 100 -5.72 9.32 5.71
CA TYR A 100 -4.27 9.15 5.63
C TYR A 100 -3.93 7.71 5.95
N GLU A 101 -4.06 6.87 4.95
CA GLU A 101 -3.80 5.45 5.04
C GLU A 101 -3.16 5.01 3.73
N ILE A 102 -2.13 4.17 3.82
CA ILE A 102 -1.41 3.71 2.65
C ILE A 102 -1.06 2.23 2.83
N LYS A 103 -1.33 1.46 1.77
CA LYS A 103 -0.91 0.07 1.70
C LYS A 103 0.37 0.01 0.91
N VAL A 104 1.44 -0.37 1.57
CA VAL A 104 2.76 -0.25 0.97
C VAL A 104 3.23 -1.57 0.39
N THR A 105 3.95 -1.48 -0.71
CA THR A 105 4.63 -2.61 -1.33
C THR A 105 6.11 -2.61 -0.98
N LYS A 106 6.67 -1.43 -0.71
CA LYS A 106 8.08 -1.26 -0.41
C LYS A 106 8.27 -0.13 0.59
N LEU A 107 9.37 -0.15 1.29
CA LEU A 107 9.77 0.99 2.11
C LEU A 107 11.28 1.15 2.06
N THR A 108 11.74 2.38 2.26
CA THR A 108 13.16 2.72 2.27
C THR A 108 13.53 3.27 3.63
N PHE A 109 14.52 2.66 4.26
CA PHE A 109 15.02 3.08 5.54
C PHE A 109 16.54 2.97 5.57
N ASN A 110 17.19 4.05 5.97
CA ASN A 110 18.66 4.12 6.02
C ASN A 110 19.32 3.72 4.70
N GLY A 111 18.71 4.17 3.59
CA GLY A 111 19.24 3.91 2.26
C GLY A 111 19.00 2.50 1.73
N LYS A 112 18.29 1.66 2.48
CA LYS A 112 17.99 0.30 2.04
C LYS A 112 16.52 0.15 1.70
N LEU A 113 16.25 -0.51 0.57
CA LEU A 113 14.90 -0.81 0.12
C LEU A 113 14.46 -2.15 0.70
N TYR A 114 13.27 -2.16 1.29
CA TYR A 114 12.64 -3.37 1.82
C TYR A 114 11.38 -3.63 1.01
N ASP A 115 11.37 -4.73 0.28
CA ASP A 115 10.26 -5.07 -0.61
C ASP A 115 9.40 -6.13 0.07
N VAL A 116 8.23 -5.70 0.60
CA VAL A 116 7.34 -6.62 1.31
C VAL A 116 6.38 -7.34 0.37
N TYR A 117 6.32 -6.90 -0.89
CA TYR A 117 5.54 -7.57 -1.94
C TYR A 117 6.38 -7.68 -3.22
N PRO A 118 7.36 -8.58 -3.25
CA PRO A 118 8.20 -8.74 -4.44
C PRO A 118 7.36 -9.02 -5.69
N GLY A 119 7.66 -8.26 -6.75
CA GLY A 119 6.94 -8.41 -8.01
C GLY A 119 5.65 -7.62 -8.11
N MET A 120 5.34 -6.81 -7.10
CA MET A 120 4.14 -6.01 -7.08
C MET A 120 4.50 -4.53 -6.95
N ASP A 121 3.87 -3.66 -7.74
CA ASP A 121 4.07 -2.20 -7.67
C ASP A 121 2.81 -1.45 -7.40
#